data_7b19c59d2dbab279fa06b245fefec971
#
_entry.id   7b19c59d2dbab279fa06b245fefec971
#
_cell.length_a   1.000
_cell.length_b   1.000
_cell.length_c   1.000
_cell.angle_alpha   90.00
_cell.angle_beta   90.00
_cell.angle_gamma   90.00
#
_symmetry.space_group_name_H-M   'P 1'
#
loop_
_entity.id
_entity.type
_entity.pdbx_description
1 polymer ?
#
loop_
_entity_poly.entity_id
_entity_poly.type
_entity_poly.pdbx_seq_one_letter_code
_entity_poly.pdbx_strand_id
1 'polypeptide(L)'
;MLGGFFALMAAATFAWTNAVVRRGVVSGSVTQAITLSIPPGPPVFLAALLLSGNPGMIGELSHLSVLVFAGIGISHFCLGRYFNYSAINAIGNNLAGPVLQLNLLVSLSLAVFFLGEKLTPLRALGIILIVAGPTLIRRGKKSARAAPLAFTPRFAEGYAFAFLAALCYGASPVLVRFATEGKGIAASLSGGVIASAAATMVMLLLLLIPGHWRELRAVSPQNAKWFVFSGMLVYVSQIFAYMAVAIAPVTITAPIIGLANIFRLYFAKLLTPDHEMFGREVYLATVISFLGVVVITASADSLPLPDAVKAFLGWQWP
;
A
#
# COMPACT_ATOMS: atom_id res chain seq x y z
N MET A 1 -5.61 6.14 -18.61
CA MET A 1 -4.23 5.61 -18.70
C MET A 1 -3.29 6.16 -17.62
N LEU A 2 -3.21 7.48 -17.40
CA LEU A 2 -2.28 8.10 -16.45
C LEU A 2 -2.46 7.62 -15.00
N GLY A 3 -3.71 7.50 -14.51
CA GLY A 3 -3.97 6.99 -13.16
C GLY A 3 -3.50 5.55 -12.94
N GLY A 4 -3.64 4.68 -13.97
CA GLY A 4 -3.10 3.33 -13.93
C GLY A 4 -1.56 3.30 -13.92
N PHE A 5 -0.91 4.21 -14.64
CA PHE A 5 0.54 4.37 -14.60
C PHE A 5 1.03 4.76 -13.20
N PHE A 6 0.41 5.76 -12.58
CA PHE A 6 0.76 6.14 -11.21
C PHE A 6 0.50 5.01 -10.21
N ALA A 7 -0.60 4.26 -10.37
CA ALA A 7 -0.88 3.10 -9.54
C ALA A 7 0.20 2.01 -9.67
N LEU A 8 0.73 1.78 -10.88
CA LEU A 8 1.81 0.82 -11.13
C LEU A 8 3.13 1.29 -10.51
N MET A 9 3.44 2.58 -10.62
CA MET A 9 4.62 3.18 -9.98
C MET A 9 4.53 3.07 -8.45
N ALA A 10 3.34 3.32 -7.89
CA ALA A 10 3.09 3.10 -6.47
C ALA A 10 3.33 1.63 -6.08
N ALA A 11 2.82 0.67 -6.84
CA ALA A 11 3.01 -0.75 -6.59
C ALA A 11 4.50 -1.15 -6.56
N ALA A 12 5.27 -0.73 -7.55
CA ALA A 12 6.70 -1.03 -7.65
C ALA A 12 7.49 -0.42 -6.47
N THR A 13 7.24 0.85 -6.15
CA THR A 13 7.93 1.55 -5.05
C THR A 13 7.53 1.03 -3.67
N PHE A 14 6.27 0.65 -3.44
CA PHE A 14 5.85 -0.04 -2.21
C PHE A 14 6.55 -1.39 -2.03
N ALA A 15 6.68 -2.14 -3.11
CA ALA A 15 7.39 -3.42 -3.07
C ALA A 15 8.85 -3.24 -2.66
N TRP A 16 9.52 -2.24 -3.21
CA TRP A 16 10.90 -1.90 -2.85
C TRP A 16 11.01 -1.47 -1.40
N THR A 17 10.11 -0.59 -0.93
CA THR A 17 10.05 -0.18 0.48
C THR A 17 10.01 -1.37 1.44
N ASN A 18 9.15 -2.35 1.18
CA ASN A 18 9.01 -3.52 2.05
C ASN A 18 10.29 -4.37 2.12
N ALA A 19 11.04 -4.47 1.02
CA ALA A 19 12.32 -5.17 1.00
C ALA A 19 13.40 -4.42 1.82
N VAL A 20 13.40 -3.09 1.76
CA VAL A 20 14.32 -2.23 2.54
C VAL A 20 13.98 -2.27 4.04
N VAL A 21 12.70 -2.16 4.40
CA VAL A 21 12.23 -2.23 5.80
C VAL A 21 12.70 -3.52 6.47
N ARG A 22 12.60 -4.65 5.77
CA ARG A 22 12.99 -5.95 6.33
C ARG A 22 14.43 -5.95 6.83
N ARG A 23 15.36 -5.32 6.12
CA ARG A 23 16.77 -5.23 6.55
C ARG A 23 16.93 -4.51 7.88
N GLY A 24 16.11 -3.50 8.15
CA GLY A 24 16.16 -2.74 9.40
C GLY A 24 15.45 -3.44 10.57
N VAL A 25 14.27 -4.05 10.32
CA VAL A 25 13.42 -4.62 11.38
C VAL A 25 13.97 -5.96 11.92
N VAL A 26 14.83 -6.64 11.17
CA VAL A 26 15.49 -7.87 11.64
C VAL A 26 16.43 -7.60 12.82
N SER A 27 17.06 -6.43 12.87
CA SER A 27 18.05 -6.05 13.89
C SER A 27 17.62 -4.86 14.76
N GLY A 28 16.49 -4.21 14.44
CA GLY A 28 15.93 -3.08 15.18
C GLY A 28 14.49 -3.35 15.64
N SER A 29 13.94 -2.42 16.43
CA SER A 29 12.56 -2.52 16.90
C SER A 29 11.56 -1.89 15.93
N VAL A 30 10.29 -2.31 16.03
CA VAL A 30 9.17 -1.70 15.27
C VAL A 30 9.00 -0.23 15.65
N THR A 31 9.15 0.11 16.93
CA THR A 31 9.07 1.50 17.42
C THR A 31 10.14 2.38 16.77
N GLN A 32 11.39 1.92 16.72
CA GLN A 32 12.47 2.63 16.02
C GLN A 32 12.14 2.83 14.54
N ALA A 33 11.63 1.79 13.88
CA ALA A 33 11.30 1.81 12.47
C ALA A 33 10.21 2.87 12.15
N ILE A 34 9.10 2.91 12.91
CA ILE A 34 8.03 3.89 12.66
C ILE A 34 8.49 5.31 13.01
N THR A 35 9.20 5.48 14.14
CA THR A 35 9.65 6.80 14.62
C THR A 35 10.59 7.46 13.61
N LEU A 36 11.47 6.71 12.96
CA LEU A 36 12.42 7.25 11.99
C LEU A 36 11.87 7.32 10.56
N SER A 37 10.90 6.47 10.20
CA SER A 37 10.36 6.43 8.84
C SER A 37 9.18 7.38 8.61
N ILE A 38 8.56 7.94 9.65
CA ILE A 38 7.42 8.86 9.51
C ILE A 38 7.85 10.32 9.25
N PRO A 39 8.83 10.91 9.98
CA PRO A 39 9.19 12.32 9.81
C PRO A 39 9.67 12.76 8.41
N PRO A 40 10.22 11.90 7.54
CA PRO A 40 10.53 12.29 6.17
C PRO A 40 9.31 12.66 5.31
N GLY A 41 8.09 12.35 5.76
CA GLY A 41 6.86 12.54 5.00
C GLY A 41 6.55 13.97 4.59
N PRO A 42 6.45 14.92 5.55
CA PRO A 42 6.10 16.29 5.23
C PRO A 42 7.03 16.93 4.18
N PRO A 43 8.37 16.88 4.29
CA PRO A 43 9.24 17.45 3.27
C PRO A 43 9.13 16.76 1.92
N VAL A 44 8.92 15.44 1.87
CA VAL A 44 8.78 14.68 0.62
C VAL A 44 7.46 15.05 -0.09
N PHE A 45 6.34 15.11 0.62
CA PHE A 45 5.07 15.56 0.03
C PHE A 45 5.07 17.04 -0.33
N LEU A 46 5.70 17.89 0.49
CA LEU A 46 5.83 19.31 0.19
C LEU A 46 6.64 19.55 -1.10
N ALA A 47 7.74 18.83 -1.27
CA ALA A 47 8.52 18.88 -2.51
C ALA A 47 7.67 18.48 -3.73
N ALA A 48 6.89 17.40 -3.63
CA ALA A 48 5.99 16.98 -4.70
C ALA A 48 4.90 18.02 -4.99
N LEU A 49 4.33 18.65 -3.96
CA LEU A 49 3.35 19.72 -4.10
C LEU A 49 3.94 20.95 -4.78
N LEU A 50 5.15 21.37 -4.41
CA LEU A 50 5.86 22.48 -5.07
C LEU A 50 6.11 22.17 -6.56
N LEU A 51 6.53 20.95 -6.88
CA LEU A 51 6.74 20.49 -8.25
C LEU A 51 5.43 20.38 -9.06
N SER A 52 4.27 20.28 -8.41
CA SER A 52 2.97 20.27 -9.10
C SER A 52 2.57 21.63 -9.67
N GLY A 53 3.29 22.71 -9.33
CA GLY A 53 3.03 24.07 -9.79
C GLY A 53 1.88 24.79 -9.09
N ASN A 54 1.19 24.15 -8.14
CA ASN A 54 0.08 24.77 -7.40
C ASN A 54 0.19 24.56 -5.87
N PRO A 55 1.20 25.14 -5.20
CA PRO A 55 1.36 25.02 -3.76
C PRO A 55 0.24 25.69 -2.94
N GLY A 56 -0.45 26.69 -3.52
CA GLY A 56 -1.58 27.40 -2.88
C GLY A 56 -2.78 26.50 -2.61
N MET A 57 -2.90 25.35 -3.29
CA MET A 57 -4.00 24.41 -3.14
C MET A 57 -4.20 23.92 -1.68
N ILE A 58 -3.15 23.93 -0.85
CA ILE A 58 -3.25 23.55 0.56
C ILE A 58 -4.22 24.44 1.35
N GLY A 59 -4.31 25.74 0.99
CA GLY A 59 -5.24 26.70 1.58
C GLY A 59 -6.66 26.64 1.01
N GLU A 60 -6.87 25.94 -0.10
CA GLU A 60 -8.16 25.78 -0.76
C GLU A 60 -8.93 24.53 -0.33
N LEU A 61 -8.31 23.68 0.52
CA LEU A 61 -8.97 22.49 1.06
C LEU A 61 -10.04 22.90 2.10
N SER A 62 -11.18 22.23 2.07
CA SER A 62 -12.22 22.43 3.09
C SER A 62 -11.74 21.97 4.47
N HIS A 63 -12.30 22.51 5.54
CA HIS A 63 -12.01 22.07 6.89
C HIS A 63 -12.24 20.57 7.08
N LEU A 64 -13.29 20.02 6.45
CA LEU A 64 -13.57 18.59 6.47
C LEU A 64 -12.44 17.80 5.79
N SER A 65 -11.98 18.24 4.62
CA SER A 65 -10.85 17.62 3.93
C SER A 65 -9.58 17.62 4.78
N VAL A 66 -9.27 18.72 5.45
CA VAL A 66 -8.12 18.82 6.36
C VAL A 66 -8.23 17.81 7.50
N LEU A 67 -9.41 17.70 8.14
CA LEU A 67 -9.65 16.72 9.21
C LEU A 67 -9.54 15.28 8.72
N VAL A 68 -10.11 14.97 7.53
CA VAL A 68 -10.02 13.64 6.94
C VAL A 68 -8.58 13.29 6.60
N PHE A 69 -7.80 14.21 6.00
CA PHE A 69 -6.37 13.97 5.73
C PHE A 69 -5.55 13.80 6.99
N ALA A 70 -5.82 14.58 8.05
CA ALA A 70 -5.18 14.37 9.36
C ALA A 70 -5.53 12.98 9.94
N GLY A 71 -6.80 12.56 9.84
CA GLY A 71 -7.23 11.22 10.22
C GLY A 71 -6.54 10.10 9.42
N ILE A 72 -6.34 10.31 8.10
CA ILE A 72 -5.53 9.40 7.26
C ILE A 72 -4.10 9.34 7.78
N GLY A 73 -3.51 10.47 8.17
CA GLY A 73 -2.17 10.52 8.76
C GLY A 73 -2.05 9.61 9.96
N ILE A 74 -3.00 9.66 10.87
CA ILE A 74 -3.01 8.83 12.08
C ILE A 74 -3.31 7.36 11.73
N SER A 75 -4.37 7.12 10.97
CA SER A 75 -4.82 5.74 10.68
C SER A 75 -3.86 5.00 9.76
N HIS A 76 -3.42 5.61 8.65
CA HIS A 76 -2.57 4.95 7.66
C HIS A 76 -1.09 4.99 8.02
N PHE A 77 -0.55 6.22 8.33
CA PHE A 77 0.90 6.37 8.52
C PHE A 77 1.36 5.98 9.94
N CYS A 78 0.54 6.16 10.98
CA CYS A 78 0.90 5.71 12.32
C CYS A 78 0.41 4.27 12.57
N LEU A 79 -0.91 4.06 12.68
CA LEU A 79 -1.48 2.77 13.07
C LEU A 79 -1.25 1.69 12.01
N GLY A 80 -1.58 1.96 10.76
CA GLY A 80 -1.42 1.01 9.67
C GLY A 80 0.04 0.56 9.50
N ARG A 81 0.99 1.50 9.60
CA ARG A 81 2.43 1.18 9.53
C ARG A 81 2.91 0.42 10.74
N TYR A 82 2.48 0.80 11.94
CA TYR A 82 2.78 0.06 13.17
C TYR A 82 2.29 -1.39 13.08
N PHE A 83 1.05 -1.60 12.70
CA PHE A 83 0.48 -2.93 12.55
C PHE A 83 1.17 -3.75 11.45
N ASN A 84 1.49 -3.12 10.31
CA ASN A 84 2.21 -3.80 9.23
C ASN A 84 3.61 -4.25 9.68
N TYR A 85 4.37 -3.38 10.33
CA TYR A 85 5.72 -3.72 10.79
C TYR A 85 5.70 -4.77 11.91
N SER A 86 4.70 -4.70 12.80
CA SER A 86 4.47 -5.69 13.84
C SER A 86 4.10 -7.06 13.24
N ALA A 87 3.26 -7.09 12.21
CA ALA A 87 2.95 -8.32 11.48
C ALA A 87 4.20 -8.93 10.83
N ILE A 88 5.00 -8.11 10.14
CA ILE A 88 6.25 -8.55 9.50
C ILE A 88 7.24 -9.07 10.54
N ASN A 89 7.33 -8.41 11.69
CA ASN A 89 8.18 -8.86 12.79
C ASN A 89 7.72 -10.20 13.37
N ALA A 90 6.40 -10.37 13.55
CA ALA A 90 5.81 -11.55 14.19
C ALA A 90 5.80 -12.80 13.29
N ILE A 91 5.48 -12.68 12.00
CA ILE A 91 5.29 -13.81 11.08
C ILE A 91 6.08 -13.71 9.76
N GLY A 92 6.85 -12.66 9.59
CA GLY A 92 7.58 -12.40 8.35
C GLY A 92 6.70 -11.87 7.23
N ASN A 93 7.37 -11.33 6.20
CA ASN A 93 6.71 -10.63 5.09
C ASN A 93 5.84 -11.55 4.22
N ASN A 94 6.32 -12.79 3.99
CA ASN A 94 5.64 -13.77 3.13
C ASN A 94 4.31 -14.28 3.71
N LEU A 95 4.20 -14.38 5.04
CA LEU A 95 2.97 -14.81 5.71
C LEU A 95 2.01 -13.64 5.96
N ALA A 96 2.53 -12.45 6.24
CA ALA A 96 1.72 -11.24 6.40
C ALA A 96 1.07 -10.78 5.08
N GLY A 97 1.79 -10.91 3.96
CA GLY A 97 1.35 -10.41 2.65
C GLY A 97 -0.07 -10.81 2.24
N PRO A 98 -0.45 -12.10 2.27
CA PRO A 98 -1.79 -12.52 1.89
C PRO A 98 -2.93 -11.96 2.76
N VAL A 99 -2.67 -11.71 4.04
CA VAL A 99 -3.67 -11.07 4.92
C VAL A 99 -3.73 -9.58 4.65
N LEU A 100 -2.59 -8.94 4.42
CA LEU A 100 -2.52 -7.54 4.01
C LEU A 100 -3.28 -7.26 2.71
N GLN A 101 -3.38 -8.24 1.79
CA GLN A 101 -4.18 -8.10 0.57
C GLN A 101 -5.68 -7.92 0.82
N LEU A 102 -6.19 -8.22 2.01
CA LEU A 102 -7.56 -7.90 2.37
C LEU A 102 -7.84 -6.39 2.31
N ASN A 103 -6.79 -5.55 2.34
CA ASN A 103 -6.92 -4.10 2.11
C ASN A 103 -7.61 -3.78 0.77
N LEU A 104 -7.42 -4.62 -0.26
CA LEU A 104 -8.09 -4.47 -1.55
C LEU A 104 -9.60 -4.64 -1.40
N LEU A 105 -10.04 -5.68 -0.69
CA LEU A 105 -11.48 -5.91 -0.44
C LEU A 105 -12.09 -4.78 0.36
N VAL A 106 -11.38 -4.28 1.38
CA VAL A 106 -11.81 -3.11 2.17
C VAL A 106 -11.94 -1.87 1.27
N SER A 107 -10.92 -1.57 0.44
CA SER A 107 -10.95 -0.43 -0.48
C SER A 107 -12.11 -0.51 -1.46
N LEU A 108 -12.32 -1.67 -2.06
CA LEU A 108 -13.38 -1.86 -3.06
C LEU A 108 -14.77 -1.75 -2.43
N SER A 109 -14.99 -2.38 -1.28
CA SER A 109 -16.26 -2.27 -0.56
C SER A 109 -16.56 -0.82 -0.20
N LEU A 110 -15.58 -0.13 0.38
CA LEU A 110 -15.77 1.29 0.74
C LEU A 110 -15.95 2.20 -0.49
N ALA A 111 -15.25 1.94 -1.60
CA ALA A 111 -15.41 2.71 -2.83
C ALA A 111 -16.83 2.57 -3.43
N VAL A 112 -17.35 1.35 -3.45
CA VAL A 112 -18.73 1.10 -3.92
C VAL A 112 -19.75 1.77 -2.98
N PHE A 113 -19.62 1.54 -1.65
CA PHE A 113 -20.63 2.02 -0.70
C PHE A 113 -20.57 3.53 -0.44
N PHE A 114 -19.39 4.13 -0.37
CA PHE A 114 -19.23 5.55 0.03
C PHE A 114 -18.96 6.49 -1.13
N LEU A 115 -18.32 6.02 -2.21
CA LEU A 115 -18.05 6.87 -3.38
C LEU A 115 -19.03 6.62 -4.53
N GLY A 116 -19.92 5.62 -4.41
CA GLY A 116 -20.86 5.24 -5.48
C GLY A 116 -20.15 4.72 -6.74
N GLU A 117 -18.91 4.22 -6.59
CA GLU A 117 -18.16 3.65 -7.72
C GLU A 117 -18.83 2.37 -8.20
N LYS A 118 -19.05 2.27 -9.50
CA LYS A 118 -19.72 1.11 -10.09
C LYS A 118 -18.73 0.00 -10.40
N LEU A 119 -19.09 -1.20 -9.99
CA LEU A 119 -18.34 -2.40 -10.31
C LEU A 119 -18.96 -3.08 -11.53
N THR A 120 -18.15 -3.37 -12.56
CA THR A 120 -18.60 -4.17 -13.70
C THR A 120 -18.14 -5.60 -13.56
N PRO A 121 -18.82 -6.61 -14.16
CA PRO A 121 -18.38 -8.00 -14.16
C PRO A 121 -16.94 -8.16 -14.71
N LEU A 122 -16.56 -7.36 -15.69
CA LEU A 122 -15.19 -7.35 -16.24
C LEU A 122 -14.18 -6.92 -15.17
N ARG A 123 -14.47 -5.86 -14.42
CA ARG A 123 -13.59 -5.41 -13.30
C ARG A 123 -13.55 -6.45 -12.18
N ALA A 124 -14.69 -7.06 -11.83
CA ALA A 124 -14.75 -8.12 -10.84
C ALA A 124 -13.87 -9.32 -11.23
N LEU A 125 -13.91 -9.74 -12.52
CA LEU A 125 -13.04 -10.79 -13.05
C LEU A 125 -11.55 -10.42 -12.91
N GLY A 126 -11.19 -9.20 -13.28
CA GLY A 126 -9.80 -8.73 -13.13
C GLY A 126 -9.32 -8.71 -11.67
N ILE A 127 -10.19 -8.29 -10.73
CA ILE A 127 -9.92 -8.33 -9.29
C ILE A 127 -9.67 -9.77 -8.82
N ILE A 128 -10.55 -10.70 -9.22
CA ILE A 128 -10.41 -12.12 -8.88
C ILE A 128 -9.06 -12.66 -9.38
N LEU A 129 -8.65 -12.34 -10.60
CA LEU A 129 -7.36 -12.75 -11.16
C LEU A 129 -6.18 -12.17 -10.35
N ILE A 130 -6.23 -10.89 -9.97
CA ILE A 130 -5.17 -10.26 -9.17
C ILE A 130 -5.05 -10.91 -7.80
N VAL A 131 -6.17 -11.22 -7.13
CA VAL A 131 -6.17 -11.85 -5.80
C VAL A 131 -5.79 -13.33 -5.89
N ALA A 132 -6.25 -14.03 -6.94
CA ALA A 132 -5.96 -15.45 -7.14
C ALA A 132 -4.47 -15.73 -7.42
N GLY A 133 -3.79 -14.84 -8.15
CA GLY A 133 -2.37 -15.01 -8.47
C GLY A 133 -1.50 -15.35 -7.26
N PRO A 134 -1.40 -14.48 -6.25
CA PRO A 134 -0.61 -14.74 -5.03
C PRO A 134 -1.06 -15.96 -4.21
N THR A 135 -2.34 -16.35 -4.28
CA THR A 135 -2.83 -17.55 -3.56
C THR A 135 -2.30 -18.86 -4.17
N LEU A 136 -1.99 -18.88 -5.47
CA LEU A 136 -1.38 -20.03 -6.14
C LEU A 136 0.03 -20.31 -5.64
N ILE A 137 0.80 -19.27 -5.31
CA ILE A 137 2.15 -19.40 -4.74
C ILE A 137 2.12 -20.17 -3.41
N ARG A 138 1.04 -20.03 -2.62
CA ARG A 138 0.90 -20.69 -1.32
C ARG A 138 0.67 -22.19 -1.43
N ARG A 139 0.00 -22.67 -2.49
CA ARG A 139 -0.30 -24.08 -2.70
C ARG A 139 0.94 -24.89 -3.07
N GLY A 140 1.90 -24.29 -3.78
CA GLY A 140 3.17 -24.93 -4.15
C GLY A 140 4.12 -25.15 -2.97
N LYS A 141 3.98 -24.42 -1.87
CA LYS A 141 4.89 -24.50 -0.70
C LYS A 141 4.81 -25.81 0.11
N LYS A 142 3.81 -26.66 -0.10
CA LYS A 142 3.77 -27.99 0.54
C LYS A 142 4.85 -28.93 0.02
N SER A 143 5.50 -28.63 -1.11
CA SER A 143 6.48 -29.50 -1.78
C SER A 143 7.95 -29.09 -1.58
N ALA A 144 8.23 -27.93 -1.00
CA ALA A 144 9.61 -27.48 -0.80
C ALA A 144 9.99 -27.58 0.68
N ARG A 145 11.08 -28.32 0.96
CA ARG A 145 11.72 -28.40 2.29
C ARG A 145 11.93 -26.96 2.79
N ALA A 146 11.18 -26.57 3.81
CA ALA A 146 11.36 -25.32 4.49
C ALA A 146 12.77 -25.33 5.14
N ALA A 147 13.63 -24.41 4.73
CA ALA A 147 14.82 -24.11 5.53
C ALA A 147 14.38 -23.72 6.95
N PRO A 148 15.13 -24.08 8.00
CA PRO A 148 14.77 -23.71 9.35
C PRO A 148 14.60 -22.19 9.43
N LEU A 149 13.42 -21.71 9.88
CA LEU A 149 13.17 -20.30 10.07
C LEU A 149 14.10 -19.78 11.18
N ALA A 150 14.78 -18.67 10.92
CA ALA A 150 15.68 -18.05 11.90
C ALA A 150 14.96 -17.43 13.11
N PHE A 151 13.62 -17.58 13.19
CA PHE A 151 12.79 -17.06 14.28
C PHE A 151 11.56 -17.95 14.51
N THR A 152 10.98 -17.88 15.72
CA THR A 152 9.73 -18.58 16.07
C THR A 152 8.54 -17.69 15.70
N PRO A 153 7.68 -18.05 14.70
CA PRO A 153 6.56 -17.23 14.30
C PRO A 153 5.46 -17.16 15.37
N ARG A 154 4.99 -15.94 15.66
CA ARG A 154 3.84 -15.66 16.54
C ARG A 154 2.58 -15.49 15.69
N PHE A 155 1.98 -16.60 15.25
CA PHE A 155 0.95 -16.60 14.21
C PHE A 155 -0.30 -15.79 14.57
N ALA A 156 -0.88 -15.98 15.76
CA ALA A 156 -2.10 -15.28 16.18
C ALA A 156 -1.91 -13.77 16.18
N GLU A 157 -0.82 -13.30 16.80
CA GLU A 157 -0.45 -11.90 16.88
C GLU A 157 -0.17 -11.31 15.50
N GLY A 158 0.63 -12.01 14.69
CA GLY A 158 1.00 -11.55 13.35
C GLY A 158 -0.18 -11.45 12.39
N TYR A 159 -1.11 -12.40 12.44
CA TYR A 159 -2.33 -12.34 11.63
C TYR A 159 -3.29 -11.25 12.11
N ALA A 160 -3.44 -11.03 13.41
CA ALA A 160 -4.24 -9.94 13.95
C ALA A 160 -3.67 -8.58 13.50
N PHE A 161 -2.37 -8.36 13.64
CA PHE A 161 -1.73 -7.13 13.16
C PHE A 161 -1.84 -6.97 11.64
N ALA A 162 -1.67 -8.02 10.85
CA ALA A 162 -1.82 -7.94 9.40
C ALA A 162 -3.25 -7.56 8.99
N PHE A 163 -4.26 -8.08 9.69
CA PHE A 163 -5.67 -7.72 9.46
C PHE A 163 -5.96 -6.26 9.83
N LEU A 164 -5.51 -5.78 11.00
CA LEU A 164 -5.66 -4.38 11.40
C LEU A 164 -4.95 -3.43 10.42
N ALA A 165 -3.76 -3.80 9.96
CA ALA A 165 -3.06 -3.03 8.92
C ALA A 165 -3.87 -3.00 7.60
N ALA A 166 -4.48 -4.13 7.22
CA ALA A 166 -5.32 -4.20 6.02
C ALA A 166 -6.54 -3.28 6.09
N LEU A 167 -7.17 -3.14 7.25
CA LEU A 167 -8.27 -2.19 7.47
C LEU A 167 -7.78 -0.73 7.31
N CYS A 168 -6.68 -0.37 7.97
CA CYS A 168 -6.13 0.99 7.90
C CYS A 168 -5.72 1.36 6.47
N TYR A 169 -5.04 0.45 5.77
CA TYR A 169 -4.58 0.68 4.40
C TYR A 169 -5.71 0.67 3.38
N GLY A 170 -6.72 -0.18 3.60
CA GLY A 170 -7.87 -0.29 2.71
C GLY A 170 -8.79 0.93 2.73
N ALA A 171 -8.97 1.56 3.89
CA ALA A 171 -9.77 2.78 4.02
C ALA A 171 -9.09 3.99 3.35
N SER A 172 -7.76 4.05 3.37
CA SER A 172 -7.00 5.24 2.97
C SER A 172 -7.28 5.72 1.54
N PRO A 173 -7.25 4.89 0.47
CA PRO A 173 -7.51 5.36 -0.90
C PRO A 173 -8.90 6.01 -1.06
N VAL A 174 -9.91 5.46 -0.38
CA VAL A 174 -11.29 5.98 -0.42
C VAL A 174 -11.38 7.32 0.29
N LEU A 175 -10.78 7.45 1.46
CA LEU A 175 -10.72 8.69 2.22
C LEU A 175 -9.93 9.78 1.46
N VAL A 176 -8.80 9.43 0.82
CA VAL A 176 -8.05 10.35 -0.04
C VAL A 176 -8.92 10.81 -1.20
N ARG A 177 -9.61 9.90 -1.89
CA ARG A 177 -10.50 10.25 -3.01
C ARG A 177 -11.61 11.17 -2.56
N PHE A 178 -12.26 10.86 -1.44
CA PHE A 178 -13.30 11.69 -0.84
C PHE A 178 -12.77 13.10 -0.49
N ALA A 179 -11.67 13.19 0.26
CA ALA A 179 -11.13 14.45 0.74
C ALA A 179 -10.47 15.32 -0.35
N THR A 180 -10.15 14.74 -1.51
CA THR A 180 -9.65 15.48 -2.67
C THR A 180 -10.74 16.31 -3.35
N GLU A 181 -12.02 16.00 -3.11
CA GLU A 181 -13.20 16.77 -3.62
C GLU A 181 -13.19 16.97 -5.15
N GLY A 182 -12.55 16.08 -5.89
CA GLY A 182 -12.40 16.23 -7.34
C GLY A 182 -11.39 17.30 -7.79
N LYS A 183 -10.70 18.01 -6.88
CA LYS A 183 -9.76 19.09 -7.17
C LYS A 183 -8.41 18.62 -7.75
N GLY A 184 -8.28 17.33 -8.06
CA GLY A 184 -7.16 16.77 -8.80
C GLY A 184 -5.87 16.52 -7.98
N ILE A 185 -4.74 16.41 -8.69
CA ILE A 185 -3.46 15.96 -8.13
C ILE A 185 -2.95 16.92 -7.04
N ALA A 186 -2.97 18.25 -7.28
CA ALA A 186 -2.46 19.21 -6.31
C ALA A 186 -3.19 19.13 -4.95
N ALA A 187 -4.52 18.94 -4.96
CA ALA A 187 -5.30 18.76 -3.75
C ALA A 187 -4.93 17.46 -3.00
N SER A 188 -4.71 16.36 -3.72
CA SER A 188 -4.28 15.11 -3.08
C SER A 188 -2.88 15.19 -2.49
N LEU A 189 -1.95 15.90 -3.17
CA LEU A 189 -0.60 16.15 -2.64
C LEU A 189 -0.63 17.07 -1.41
N SER A 190 -1.46 18.13 -1.44
CA SER A 190 -1.73 18.98 -0.26
C SER A 190 -2.25 18.17 0.93
N GLY A 191 -3.19 17.26 0.66
CA GLY A 191 -3.66 16.31 1.66
C GLY A 191 -2.57 15.39 2.18
N GLY A 192 -1.63 14.98 1.32
CA GLY A 192 -0.46 14.20 1.70
C GLY A 192 0.48 14.95 2.66
N VAL A 193 0.68 16.27 2.44
CA VAL A 193 1.41 17.13 3.37
C VAL A 193 0.72 17.14 4.72
N ILE A 194 -0.60 17.38 4.78
CA ILE A 194 -1.38 17.42 6.01
C ILE A 194 -1.33 16.07 6.74
N ALA A 195 -1.59 14.97 6.02
CA ALA A 195 -1.58 13.64 6.59
C ALA A 195 -0.23 13.24 7.18
N SER A 196 0.86 13.51 6.44
CA SER A 196 2.21 13.22 6.92
C SER A 196 2.64 14.13 8.07
N ALA A 197 2.21 15.40 8.07
CA ALA A 197 2.46 16.33 9.17
C ALA A 197 1.72 15.89 10.44
N ALA A 198 0.44 15.50 10.35
CA ALA A 198 -0.33 14.96 11.46
C ALA A 198 0.33 13.69 12.05
N ALA A 199 0.76 12.77 11.18
CA ALA A 199 1.48 11.57 11.61
C ALA A 199 2.81 11.90 12.31
N THR A 200 3.58 12.86 11.76
CA THR A 200 4.83 13.32 12.37
C THR A 200 4.59 13.95 13.73
N MET A 201 3.54 14.76 13.86
CA MET A 201 3.16 15.34 15.14
C MET A 201 2.87 14.26 16.19
N VAL A 202 2.11 13.22 15.84
CA VAL A 202 1.86 12.07 16.75
C VAL A 202 3.18 11.40 17.15
N MET A 203 4.12 11.19 16.22
CA MET A 203 5.43 10.62 16.57
C MET A 203 6.23 11.52 17.52
N LEU A 204 6.22 12.84 17.29
CA LEU A 204 6.90 13.77 18.18
C LEU A 204 6.29 13.77 19.59
N LEU A 205 4.96 13.70 19.70
CA LEU A 205 4.28 13.57 21.00
C LEU A 205 4.64 12.25 21.70
N LEU A 206 4.73 11.13 20.96
CA LEU A 206 5.16 9.86 21.53
C LEU A 206 6.60 9.88 22.07
N LEU A 207 7.49 10.70 21.49
CA LEU A 207 8.85 10.87 22.00
C LEU A 207 8.92 11.56 23.37
N LEU A 208 7.86 12.23 23.80
CA LEU A 208 7.77 12.75 25.18
C LEU A 208 7.65 11.65 26.23
N ILE A 209 7.29 10.41 25.81
CA ILE A 209 7.27 9.23 26.67
C ILE A 209 8.72 8.75 26.87
N PRO A 210 9.26 8.71 28.10
CA PRO A 210 10.68 8.40 28.32
C PRO A 210 11.15 7.06 27.77
N GLY A 211 10.24 6.06 27.68
CA GLY A 211 10.52 4.75 27.09
C GLY A 211 10.83 4.84 25.59
N HIS A 212 10.02 5.56 24.84
CA HIS A 212 10.21 5.76 23.39
C HIS A 212 11.50 6.51 23.06
N TRP A 213 11.81 7.54 23.85
CA TRP A 213 13.04 8.31 23.68
C TRP A 213 14.30 7.48 23.93
N ARG A 214 14.29 6.64 24.98
CA ARG A 214 15.40 5.72 25.25
C ARG A 214 15.59 4.69 24.15
N GLU A 215 14.48 4.15 23.63
CA GLU A 215 14.49 3.19 22.53
C GLU A 215 15.03 3.80 21.24
N LEU A 216 14.65 5.04 20.93
CA LEU A 216 15.17 5.77 19.77
C LEU A 216 16.68 6.02 19.88
N ARG A 217 17.19 6.40 21.06
CA ARG A 217 18.63 6.61 21.27
C ARG A 217 19.46 5.33 21.15
N ALA A 218 18.84 4.18 21.36
CA ALA A 218 19.50 2.87 21.24
C ALA A 218 19.61 2.38 19.79
N VAL A 219 19.06 3.11 18.79
CA VAL A 219 19.13 2.71 17.39
C VAL A 219 20.57 2.76 16.87
N SER A 220 20.99 1.72 16.17
CA SER A 220 22.30 1.72 15.50
C SER A 220 22.27 2.68 14.29
N PRO A 221 23.40 3.36 13.95
CA PRO A 221 23.47 4.23 12.78
C PRO A 221 23.09 3.51 11.47
N GLN A 222 23.41 2.22 11.38
CA GLN A 222 23.07 1.40 10.22
C GLN A 222 21.56 1.20 10.10
N ASN A 223 20.86 0.87 11.19
CA ASN A 223 19.41 0.70 11.19
C ASN A 223 18.69 2.04 10.96
N ALA A 224 19.20 3.13 11.54
CA ALA A 224 18.67 4.47 11.32
C ALA A 224 18.66 4.83 9.82
N LYS A 225 19.77 4.58 9.11
CA LYS A 225 19.84 4.80 7.64
C LYS A 225 18.78 4.01 6.89
N TRP A 226 18.59 2.72 7.21
CA TRP A 226 17.58 1.88 6.55
C TRP A 226 16.16 2.35 6.86
N PHE A 227 15.87 2.75 8.09
CA PHE A 227 14.55 3.24 8.49
C PHE A 227 14.20 4.58 7.83
N VAL A 228 15.12 5.54 7.81
CA VAL A 228 14.92 6.83 7.12
C VAL A 228 14.75 6.62 5.62
N PHE A 229 15.62 5.80 5.00
CA PHE A 229 15.53 5.51 3.58
C PHE A 229 14.21 4.81 3.20
N SER A 230 13.77 3.84 4.01
CA SER A 230 12.46 3.19 3.82
C SER A 230 11.31 4.18 3.96
N GLY A 231 11.44 5.15 4.89
CA GLY A 231 10.48 6.24 5.06
C GLY A 231 10.36 7.11 3.80
N MET A 232 11.47 7.53 3.22
CA MET A 232 11.47 8.28 1.96
C MET A 232 10.80 7.49 0.83
N LEU A 233 11.17 6.22 0.65
CA LEU A 233 10.59 5.35 -0.38
C LEU A 233 9.09 5.16 -0.21
N VAL A 234 8.61 4.97 1.03
CA VAL A 234 7.18 4.84 1.30
C VAL A 234 6.43 6.11 0.91
N TYR A 235 6.98 7.28 1.16
CA TYR A 235 6.31 8.53 0.80
C TYR A 235 6.35 8.80 -0.70
N VAL A 236 7.40 8.43 -1.42
CA VAL A 236 7.42 8.41 -2.88
C VAL A 236 6.33 7.49 -3.42
N SER A 237 6.16 6.30 -2.83
CA SER A 237 5.08 5.38 -3.18
C SER A 237 3.70 5.99 -2.93
N GLN A 238 3.54 6.67 -1.80
CA GLN A 238 2.29 7.34 -1.45
C GLN A 238 1.96 8.51 -2.36
N ILE A 239 2.96 9.29 -2.81
CA ILE A 239 2.77 10.34 -3.81
C ILE A 239 2.13 9.74 -5.06
N PHE A 240 2.69 8.68 -5.62
CA PHE A 240 2.12 8.02 -6.78
C PHE A 240 0.72 7.45 -6.51
N ALA A 241 0.48 6.86 -5.33
CA ALA A 241 -0.84 6.36 -4.96
C ALA A 241 -1.88 7.49 -4.84
N TYR A 242 -1.52 8.61 -4.22
CA TYR A 242 -2.38 9.79 -4.09
C TYR A 242 -2.70 10.40 -5.45
N MET A 243 -1.69 10.54 -6.32
CA MET A 243 -1.89 11.00 -7.69
C MET A 243 -2.81 10.06 -8.47
N ALA A 244 -2.66 8.75 -8.30
CA ALA A 244 -3.49 7.76 -8.96
C ALA A 244 -4.96 7.91 -8.58
N VAL A 245 -5.29 7.93 -7.28
CA VAL A 245 -6.67 8.01 -6.80
C VAL A 245 -7.29 9.40 -6.99
N ALA A 246 -6.48 10.45 -7.14
CA ALA A 246 -6.96 11.79 -7.46
C ALA A 246 -7.62 11.87 -8.85
N ILE A 247 -7.11 11.09 -9.81
CA ILE A 247 -7.51 11.19 -11.23
C ILE A 247 -8.19 9.94 -11.79
N ALA A 248 -8.25 8.84 -11.01
CA ALA A 248 -8.88 7.60 -11.44
C ALA A 248 -9.66 6.94 -10.29
N PRO A 249 -10.72 6.17 -10.60
CA PRO A 249 -11.51 5.45 -9.59
C PRO A 249 -10.67 4.51 -8.73
N VAL A 250 -11.06 4.39 -7.46
CA VAL A 250 -10.39 3.47 -6.51
C VAL A 250 -10.55 2.02 -6.95
N THR A 251 -11.70 1.66 -7.56
CA THR A 251 -11.95 0.33 -8.14
C THR A 251 -10.95 -0.10 -9.22
N ILE A 252 -10.27 0.87 -9.84
CA ILE A 252 -9.21 0.62 -10.82
C ILE A 252 -7.82 0.71 -10.16
N THR A 253 -7.57 1.75 -9.38
CA THR A 253 -6.24 2.03 -8.84
C THR A 253 -5.84 1.09 -7.72
N ALA A 254 -6.75 0.72 -6.81
CA ALA A 254 -6.44 -0.16 -5.69
C ALA A 254 -5.98 -1.57 -6.12
N PRO A 255 -6.63 -2.26 -7.08
CA PRO A 255 -6.14 -3.53 -7.59
C PRO A 255 -4.76 -3.45 -8.24
N ILE A 256 -4.48 -2.37 -9.00
CA ILE A 256 -3.17 -2.17 -9.64
C ILE A 256 -2.09 -1.96 -8.57
N ILE A 257 -2.36 -1.15 -7.54
CA ILE A 257 -1.45 -0.98 -6.40
C ILE A 257 -1.23 -2.33 -5.68
N GLY A 258 -2.25 -3.18 -5.63
CA GLY A 258 -2.16 -4.55 -5.10
C GLY A 258 -1.10 -5.43 -5.78
N LEU A 259 -0.66 -5.11 -7.01
CA LEU A 259 0.47 -5.77 -7.67
C LEU A 259 1.81 -5.59 -6.92
N ALA A 260 1.87 -4.69 -5.95
CA ALA A 260 3.04 -4.56 -5.06
C ALA A 260 3.47 -5.91 -4.48
N ASN A 261 2.54 -6.84 -4.23
CA ASN A 261 2.87 -8.17 -3.73
C ASN A 261 3.65 -9.02 -4.73
N ILE A 262 3.52 -8.77 -6.03
CA ILE A 262 4.27 -9.46 -7.09
C ILE A 262 5.64 -8.83 -7.22
N PHE A 263 5.72 -7.51 -7.31
CA PHE A 263 7.00 -6.79 -7.31
C PHE A 263 7.83 -7.08 -6.05
N ARG A 264 7.15 -7.32 -4.90
CA ARG A 264 7.80 -7.70 -3.64
C ARG A 264 8.63 -8.98 -3.79
N LEU A 265 8.13 -9.99 -4.51
CA LEU A 265 8.87 -11.23 -4.76
C LEU A 265 10.12 -10.97 -5.61
N TYR A 266 10.01 -10.10 -6.62
CA TYR A 266 11.12 -9.72 -7.47
C TYR A 266 12.21 -8.98 -6.69
N PHE A 267 11.85 -7.96 -5.91
CA PHE A 267 12.80 -7.20 -5.11
C PHE A 267 13.39 -8.01 -3.94
N ALA A 268 12.62 -8.96 -3.39
CA ALA A 268 13.12 -9.89 -2.39
C ALA A 268 14.23 -10.78 -2.96
N LYS A 269 14.10 -11.24 -4.21
CA LYS A 269 15.17 -11.97 -4.91
C LYS A 269 16.43 -11.14 -5.06
N LEU A 270 16.29 -9.85 -5.39
CA LEU A 270 17.41 -8.95 -5.63
C LEU A 270 18.14 -8.59 -4.33
N LEU A 271 17.42 -8.39 -3.22
CA LEU A 271 17.96 -7.85 -1.97
C LEU A 271 18.19 -8.89 -0.87
N THR A 272 17.48 -10.02 -0.92
CA THR A 272 17.54 -11.09 0.09
C THR A 272 17.40 -12.49 -0.55
N PRO A 273 18.26 -12.87 -1.51
CA PRO A 273 18.09 -14.10 -2.31
C PRO A 273 18.04 -15.37 -1.47
N ASP A 274 18.77 -15.41 -0.34
CA ASP A 274 18.91 -16.60 0.51
C ASP A 274 17.67 -16.91 1.37
N HIS A 275 16.67 -16.05 1.36
CA HIS A 275 15.48 -16.15 2.21
C HIS A 275 14.17 -16.30 1.46
N GLU A 276 14.19 -16.39 0.12
CA GLU A 276 12.99 -16.43 -0.71
C GLU A 276 13.01 -17.61 -1.70
N MET A 277 11.86 -18.26 -1.85
CA MET A 277 11.71 -19.38 -2.78
C MET A 277 11.14 -18.89 -4.11
N PHE A 278 11.83 -19.21 -5.22
CA PHE A 278 11.40 -18.95 -6.58
C PHE A 278 11.04 -20.27 -7.28
N GLY A 279 9.84 -20.36 -7.85
CA GLY A 279 9.36 -21.53 -8.53
C GLY A 279 8.44 -21.18 -9.71
N ARG A 280 8.05 -22.18 -10.48
CA ARG A 280 7.10 -22.03 -11.60
C ARG A 280 5.79 -21.36 -11.16
N GLU A 281 5.36 -21.63 -9.92
CA GLU A 281 4.15 -21.04 -9.33
C GLU A 281 4.23 -19.52 -9.21
N VAL A 282 5.44 -18.98 -8.91
CA VAL A 282 5.66 -17.53 -8.82
C VAL A 282 5.48 -16.86 -10.18
N TYR A 283 6.04 -17.47 -11.24
CA TYR A 283 5.86 -16.95 -12.61
C TYR A 283 4.41 -17.02 -13.06
N LEU A 284 3.72 -18.13 -12.83
CA LEU A 284 2.29 -18.28 -13.15
C LEU A 284 1.44 -17.26 -12.39
N ALA A 285 1.69 -17.07 -11.10
CA ALA A 285 0.99 -16.08 -10.30
C ALA A 285 1.21 -14.66 -10.83
N THR A 286 2.43 -14.33 -11.25
CA THR A 286 2.77 -13.04 -11.85
C THR A 286 1.99 -12.82 -13.15
N VAL A 287 1.97 -13.80 -14.02
CA VAL A 287 1.24 -13.72 -15.31
C VAL A 287 -0.27 -13.58 -15.07
N ILE A 288 -0.85 -14.38 -14.18
CA ILE A 288 -2.28 -14.31 -13.87
C ILE A 288 -2.67 -12.96 -13.28
N SER A 289 -1.88 -12.42 -12.35
CA SER A 289 -2.15 -11.11 -11.78
C SER A 289 -1.96 -9.99 -12.81
N PHE A 290 -0.97 -10.09 -13.69
CA PHE A 290 -0.79 -9.14 -14.79
C PHE A 290 -1.98 -9.15 -15.75
N LEU A 291 -2.47 -10.34 -16.13
CA LEU A 291 -3.71 -10.48 -16.91
C LEU A 291 -4.89 -9.83 -16.20
N GLY A 292 -5.00 -9.97 -14.87
CA GLY A 292 -6.01 -9.29 -14.07
C GLY A 292 -5.95 -7.76 -14.19
N VAL A 293 -4.75 -7.16 -14.21
CA VAL A 293 -4.58 -5.71 -14.45
C VAL A 293 -5.05 -5.32 -15.84
N VAL A 294 -4.68 -6.08 -16.86
CA VAL A 294 -5.13 -5.84 -18.23
C VAL A 294 -6.65 -5.87 -18.31
N VAL A 295 -7.28 -6.86 -17.69
CA VAL A 295 -8.76 -7.01 -17.66
C VAL A 295 -9.44 -5.85 -16.94
N ILE A 296 -8.90 -5.36 -15.81
CA ILE A 296 -9.49 -4.20 -15.09
C ILE A 296 -9.41 -2.92 -15.92
N THR A 297 -8.34 -2.74 -16.67
CA THR A 297 -8.11 -1.52 -17.46
C THR A 297 -8.78 -1.57 -18.83
N ALA A 298 -9.20 -2.75 -19.27
CA ALA A 298 -9.92 -2.92 -20.53
C ALA A 298 -11.35 -2.37 -20.46
N SER A 299 -11.82 -1.81 -21.56
CA SER A 299 -13.25 -1.54 -21.77
C SER A 299 -13.92 -2.76 -22.40
N ALA A 300 -15.12 -3.10 -21.96
CA ALA A 300 -15.90 -4.18 -22.57
C ALA A 300 -16.13 -3.95 -24.07
N ASP A 301 -16.32 -2.68 -24.47
CA ASP A 301 -16.53 -2.30 -25.86
C ASP A 301 -15.32 -2.51 -26.77
N SER A 302 -14.11 -2.48 -26.20
CA SER A 302 -12.86 -2.68 -26.94
C SER A 302 -12.52 -4.16 -27.20
N LEU A 303 -13.27 -5.08 -26.60
CA LEU A 303 -13.00 -6.51 -26.75
C LEU A 303 -13.67 -7.05 -28.03
N PRO A 304 -13.02 -7.98 -28.78
CA PRO A 304 -13.60 -8.63 -29.96
C PRO A 304 -14.59 -9.74 -29.55
N LEU A 305 -15.70 -9.36 -28.90
CA LEU A 305 -16.70 -10.28 -28.34
C LEU A 305 -18.09 -9.96 -28.90
N PRO A 306 -19.04 -10.94 -28.89
CA PRO A 306 -20.44 -10.69 -29.25
C PRO A 306 -21.07 -9.61 -28.37
N ASP A 307 -22.00 -8.82 -28.94
CA ASP A 307 -22.61 -7.67 -28.28
C ASP A 307 -23.32 -8.03 -26.97
N ALA A 308 -23.97 -9.18 -26.90
CA ALA A 308 -24.61 -9.68 -25.67
C ALA A 308 -23.57 -9.90 -24.54
N VAL A 309 -22.37 -10.39 -24.88
CA VAL A 309 -21.26 -10.60 -23.92
C VAL A 309 -20.69 -9.26 -23.49
N LYS A 310 -20.51 -8.29 -24.42
CA LYS A 310 -20.07 -6.93 -24.08
C LYS A 310 -21.06 -6.23 -23.17
N ALA A 311 -22.35 -6.33 -23.44
CA ALA A 311 -23.39 -5.79 -22.60
C ALA A 311 -23.36 -6.37 -21.16
N PHE A 312 -23.15 -7.68 -21.04
CA PHE A 312 -23.00 -8.32 -19.74
C PHE A 312 -21.72 -7.88 -19.01
N LEU A 313 -20.58 -7.86 -19.70
CA LEU A 313 -19.28 -7.50 -19.10
C LEU A 313 -19.19 -6.01 -18.73
N GLY A 314 -19.89 -5.15 -19.48
CA GLY A 314 -19.99 -3.72 -19.22
C GLY A 314 -21.13 -3.33 -18.29
N TRP A 315 -22.00 -4.27 -17.91
CA TRP A 315 -23.13 -4.01 -17.04
C TRP A 315 -22.66 -3.47 -15.69
N GLN A 316 -23.23 -2.36 -15.26
CA GLN A 316 -22.85 -1.68 -14.03
C GLN A 316 -23.78 -2.11 -12.90
N TRP A 317 -23.24 -2.73 -11.88
CA TRP A 317 -23.98 -3.00 -10.67
C TRP A 317 -24.30 -1.67 -9.96
N PRO A 318 -25.56 -1.53 -9.47
CA PRO A 318 -25.99 -0.34 -8.78
C PRO A 318 -25.23 -0.10 -7.49
#